data_da3cb0a3ced6f76e688d98c818c05b34
#
_entry.id   da3cb0a3ced6f76e688d98c818c05b34
#
_cell.length_a   1.000
_cell.length_b   1.000
_cell.length_c   1.000
_cell.angle_alpha   90.00
_cell.angle_beta   90.00
_cell.angle_gamma   90.00
#
_symmetry.space_group_name_H-M   'P 1'
#
loop_
_entity.id
_entity.type
_entity.pdbx_description
1 polymer ?
#
loop_
_entity_poly.entity_id
_entity_poly.type
_entity_poly.pdbx_seq_one_letter_code
_entity_poly.pdbx_strand_id
1 'polypeptide(L)'
;MNKTNKTWLWLVIAALAVAAIAFWCGSCAVSSANGAEATFKASTTTALLFGIFVVSALGYLLGSISVKGVSLGTAGVFLVAILFGYLCTLPQLQNIPVFDSLFIADSSSALNGYYSKIIQNVGLVLFVTSVGFIAGPNFFKNLKKNATSYVLLGALIILSGTLVAVVFALIPGIGPEFSAGILSGALTSTPGFSSALEASESIGHATDIITLGYAIAYPFGVIGVVLFVQLMPKLLKADLAKERELLKAGVAEQAAEKQGLFCCDTFGLTPFALAVIAGLILGCINIPLTGAGYSGPCFSLGTTGGTLIMSLIFGHLGSIGKFSLKVGNGTVKVFREFGLMLFLIGAGVSGGVSLVSEIGKSSLGGMIVVYGLLGGAAMTIIPMVVGFLVAKYLLKLSLLNSLGSITGGMTSTPALGTLINTAKTDDVAAAYASTYPIALVLIVLASQLMITLMA
;
A
#
# COMPACT_ATOMS: atom_id res chain seq x y z
N MET A 1 23.17 13.32 -3.64
CA MET A 1 23.69 12.15 -4.39
C MET A 1 24.94 12.57 -5.14
N ASN A 2 26.10 12.02 -4.78
CA ASN A 2 27.39 12.31 -5.41
C ASN A 2 27.36 11.89 -6.90
N LYS A 3 28.10 12.60 -7.76
CA LYS A 3 28.19 12.31 -9.20
C LYS A 3 28.54 10.86 -9.52
N THR A 4 29.32 10.21 -8.67
CA THR A 4 29.71 8.78 -8.76
C THR A 4 28.53 7.81 -8.61
N ASN A 5 27.50 8.12 -7.81
CA ASN A 5 26.33 7.25 -7.65
C ASN A 5 25.39 7.28 -8.88
N LYS A 6 25.39 8.39 -9.66
CA LYS A 6 24.59 8.46 -10.88
C LYS A 6 25.15 7.57 -12.00
N THR A 7 26.46 7.50 -12.15
CA THR A 7 27.09 6.65 -13.17
C THR A 7 26.89 5.17 -12.87
N TRP A 8 26.98 4.74 -11.63
CA TRP A 8 26.69 3.36 -11.23
C TRP A 8 25.22 2.97 -11.49
N LEU A 9 24.29 3.89 -11.21
CA LEU A 9 22.87 3.67 -11.48
C LEU A 9 22.59 3.43 -12.97
N TRP A 10 23.20 4.25 -13.85
CA TRP A 10 23.08 4.08 -15.29
C TRP A 10 23.73 2.79 -15.80
N LEU A 11 24.84 2.36 -15.20
CA LEU A 11 25.49 1.09 -15.53
C LEU A 11 24.62 -0.11 -15.12
N VAL A 12 23.96 -0.06 -13.97
CA VAL A 12 23.02 -1.12 -13.54
C VAL A 12 21.78 -1.14 -14.44
N ILE A 13 21.21 0.02 -14.79
CA ILE A 13 20.08 0.10 -15.73
C ILE A 13 20.49 -0.44 -17.10
N ALA A 14 21.67 -0.08 -17.60
CA ALA A 14 22.20 -0.58 -18.86
C ALA A 14 22.44 -2.09 -18.82
N ALA A 15 22.99 -2.62 -17.72
CA ALA A 15 23.22 -4.06 -17.55
C ALA A 15 21.91 -4.84 -17.48
N LEU A 16 20.89 -4.33 -16.78
CA LEU A 16 19.56 -4.95 -16.74
C LEU A 16 18.86 -4.86 -18.10
N ALA A 17 18.98 -3.74 -18.80
CA ALA A 17 18.45 -3.59 -20.17
C ALA A 17 19.13 -4.53 -21.14
N VAL A 18 20.46 -4.69 -21.05
CA VAL A 18 21.23 -5.64 -21.86
C VAL A 18 20.85 -7.07 -21.52
N ALA A 19 20.68 -7.42 -20.24
CA ALA A 19 20.23 -8.75 -19.82
C ALA A 19 18.80 -9.03 -20.32
N ALA A 20 17.90 -8.06 -20.26
CA ALA A 20 16.54 -8.16 -20.79
C ALA A 20 16.54 -8.28 -22.32
N ILE A 21 17.39 -7.52 -23.02
CA ILE A 21 17.56 -7.61 -24.48
C ILE A 21 18.22 -8.93 -24.88
N ALA A 22 19.23 -9.42 -24.15
CA ALA A 22 19.89 -10.69 -24.42
C ALA A 22 18.92 -11.86 -24.19
N PHE A 23 18.10 -11.79 -23.13
CA PHE A 23 17.02 -12.77 -22.89
C PHE A 23 15.98 -12.70 -24.01
N TRP A 24 15.63 -11.51 -24.48
CA TRP A 24 14.73 -11.28 -25.61
C TRP A 24 15.31 -11.82 -26.92
N CYS A 25 16.54 -11.45 -27.28
CA CYS A 25 17.19 -11.95 -28.51
C CYS A 25 17.35 -13.47 -28.49
N GLY A 26 17.67 -14.07 -27.34
CA GLY A 26 17.75 -15.53 -27.17
C GLY A 26 16.39 -16.20 -27.40
N SER A 27 15.30 -15.62 -26.94
CA SER A 27 13.95 -16.16 -27.13
C SER A 27 13.40 -15.95 -28.56
N CYS A 28 13.76 -14.83 -29.23
CA CYS A 28 13.39 -14.60 -30.63
C CYS A 28 14.16 -15.47 -31.63
N ALA A 29 15.45 -15.77 -31.37
CA ALA A 29 16.25 -16.65 -32.22
C ALA A 29 15.73 -18.08 -32.27
N VAL A 30 15.00 -18.50 -31.24
CA VAL A 30 14.39 -19.83 -31.13
C VAL A 30 13.11 -19.97 -31.96
N SER A 31 12.39 -18.89 -32.23
CA SER A 31 11.14 -18.93 -33.04
C SER A 31 11.42 -18.99 -34.56
N SER A 32 12.63 -18.67 -35.00
CA SER A 32 12.95 -18.44 -36.41
C SER A 32 13.74 -19.60 -37.06
N ALA A 33 14.23 -20.58 -36.30
CA ALA A 33 15.03 -21.68 -36.85
C ALA A 33 14.23 -22.98 -36.95
N ASN A 34 13.91 -23.38 -38.17
CA ASN A 34 13.31 -24.67 -38.49
C ASN A 34 14.00 -25.82 -37.77
N GLY A 35 13.34 -26.44 -36.79
CA GLY A 35 13.63 -27.79 -36.31
C GLY A 35 14.84 -27.95 -35.38
N ALA A 36 15.53 -26.89 -34.95
CA ALA A 36 16.58 -27.02 -33.94
C ALA A 36 15.96 -26.89 -32.53
N GLU A 37 16.25 -27.86 -31.67
CA GLU A 37 15.91 -27.77 -30.26
C GLU A 37 16.49 -26.46 -29.66
N ALA A 38 15.64 -25.69 -29.02
CA ALA A 38 16.06 -24.42 -28.42
C ALA A 38 17.13 -24.67 -27.36
N THR A 39 18.29 -24.04 -27.50
CA THR A 39 19.37 -24.07 -26.52
C THR A 39 18.99 -23.37 -25.20
N PHE A 40 17.94 -22.59 -25.22
CA PHE A 40 17.41 -21.90 -24.04
C PHE A 40 15.88 -22.00 -24.03
N LYS A 41 15.34 -22.81 -23.11
CA LYS A 41 13.91 -22.94 -22.85
C LYS A 41 13.63 -22.56 -21.41
N ALA A 42 13.13 -21.36 -21.17
CA ALA A 42 12.65 -20.97 -19.84
C ALA A 42 11.31 -21.68 -19.56
N SER A 43 11.18 -22.32 -18.39
CA SER A 43 9.88 -22.77 -17.92
C SER A 43 8.99 -21.58 -17.59
N THR A 44 7.67 -21.75 -17.61
CA THR A 44 6.70 -20.71 -17.20
C THR A 44 7.03 -20.12 -15.82
N THR A 45 7.45 -20.97 -14.88
CA THR A 45 7.88 -20.55 -13.54
C THR A 45 9.13 -19.67 -13.57
N THR A 46 10.12 -20.02 -14.39
CA THR A 46 11.37 -19.24 -14.53
C THR A 46 11.08 -17.87 -15.13
N ALA A 47 10.24 -17.80 -16.15
CA ALA A 47 9.86 -16.55 -16.79
C ALA A 47 9.04 -15.66 -15.83
N LEU A 48 8.13 -16.25 -15.04
CA LEU A 48 7.38 -15.56 -13.99
C LEU A 48 8.31 -14.94 -12.95
N LEU A 49 9.25 -15.73 -12.40
CA LEU A 49 10.22 -15.24 -11.43
C LEU A 49 11.09 -14.13 -12.02
N PHE A 50 11.58 -14.32 -13.25
CA PHE A 50 12.36 -13.31 -13.95
C PHE A 50 11.57 -11.98 -14.08
N GLY A 51 10.32 -12.04 -14.52
CA GLY A 51 9.47 -10.85 -14.65
C GLY A 51 9.25 -10.14 -13.32
N ILE A 52 8.97 -10.88 -12.23
CA ILE A 52 8.82 -10.30 -10.88
C ILE A 52 10.07 -9.53 -10.49
N PHE A 53 11.25 -10.12 -10.63
CA PHE A 53 12.49 -9.45 -10.23
C PHE A 53 12.89 -8.31 -11.16
N VAL A 54 12.60 -8.38 -12.47
CA VAL A 54 12.79 -7.26 -13.41
C VAL A 54 11.89 -6.08 -13.04
N VAL A 55 10.60 -6.33 -12.84
CA VAL A 55 9.64 -5.28 -12.43
C VAL A 55 10.06 -4.68 -11.09
N SER A 56 10.51 -5.51 -10.13
CA SER A 56 11.02 -5.04 -8.84
C SER A 56 12.21 -4.12 -9.02
N ALA A 57 13.23 -4.57 -9.75
CA ALA A 57 14.47 -3.81 -9.95
C ALA A 57 14.21 -2.48 -10.64
N LEU A 58 13.47 -2.48 -11.74
CA LEU A 58 13.10 -1.26 -12.46
C LEU A 58 12.21 -0.35 -11.62
N GLY A 59 11.29 -0.94 -10.86
CA GLY A 59 10.38 -0.22 -9.98
C GLY A 59 11.09 0.49 -8.84
N TYR A 60 12.02 -0.19 -8.15
CA TYR A 60 12.84 0.46 -7.11
C TYR A 60 13.80 1.50 -7.69
N LEU A 61 14.34 1.27 -8.88
CA LEU A 61 15.15 2.28 -9.58
C LEU A 61 14.34 3.53 -9.88
N LEU A 62 13.13 3.37 -10.44
CA LEU A 62 12.21 4.50 -10.66
C LEU A 62 11.82 5.17 -9.34
N GLY A 63 11.51 4.36 -8.31
CA GLY A 63 11.15 4.85 -6.98
C GLY A 63 12.25 5.61 -6.26
N SER A 64 13.52 5.31 -6.57
CA SER A 64 14.69 5.98 -5.99
C SER A 64 14.97 7.37 -6.60
N ILE A 65 14.36 7.68 -7.74
CA ILE A 65 14.50 9.00 -8.36
C ILE A 65 13.82 10.03 -7.45
N SER A 66 14.62 10.94 -6.90
CA SER A 66 14.09 12.02 -6.08
C SER A 66 14.17 13.36 -6.81
N VAL A 67 13.04 14.05 -6.89
CA VAL A 67 12.95 15.41 -7.44
C VAL A 67 12.61 16.36 -6.30
N LYS A 68 13.51 17.31 -6.03
CA LYS A 68 13.35 18.29 -4.92
C LYS A 68 13.06 17.68 -3.55
N GLY A 69 13.62 16.47 -3.27
CA GLY A 69 13.44 15.77 -2.01
C GLY A 69 12.19 14.88 -1.93
N VAL A 70 11.42 14.77 -3.00
CA VAL A 70 10.29 13.84 -3.14
C VAL A 70 10.73 12.64 -3.95
N SER A 71 10.60 11.43 -3.41
CA SER A 71 10.81 10.17 -4.13
C SER A 71 9.52 9.36 -4.16
N LEU A 72 9.31 8.62 -5.23
CA LEU A 72 8.12 7.76 -5.37
C LEU A 72 8.20 6.51 -4.48
N GLY A 73 9.41 6.13 -4.03
CA GLY A 73 9.60 4.92 -3.21
C GLY A 73 9.00 3.68 -3.87
N THR A 74 8.23 2.90 -3.11
CA THR A 74 7.57 1.68 -3.60
C THR A 74 6.47 1.94 -4.64
N ALA A 75 5.97 3.19 -4.77
CA ALA A 75 5.07 3.55 -5.87
C ALA A 75 5.71 3.32 -7.24
N GLY A 76 7.04 3.46 -7.35
CA GLY A 76 7.77 3.14 -8.56
C GLY A 76 7.57 1.70 -9.01
N VAL A 77 7.52 0.73 -8.07
CA VAL A 77 7.24 -0.67 -8.36
C VAL A 77 5.84 -0.84 -8.95
N PHE A 78 4.85 -0.19 -8.36
CA PHE A 78 3.47 -0.25 -8.84
C PHE A 78 3.31 0.34 -10.25
N LEU A 79 3.91 1.51 -10.51
CA LEU A 79 3.87 2.15 -11.83
C LEU A 79 4.54 1.30 -12.92
N VAL A 80 5.72 0.72 -12.61
CA VAL A 80 6.40 -0.20 -13.53
C VAL A 80 5.57 -1.46 -13.75
N ALA A 81 4.91 -1.98 -12.70
CA ALA A 81 4.03 -3.14 -12.81
C ALA A 81 2.83 -2.86 -13.73
N ILE A 82 2.18 -1.70 -13.60
CA ILE A 82 1.09 -1.29 -14.50
C ILE A 82 1.59 -1.18 -15.94
N LEU A 83 2.73 -0.51 -16.15
CA LEU A 83 3.33 -0.39 -17.48
C LEU A 83 3.64 -1.76 -18.07
N PHE A 84 4.21 -2.66 -17.26
CA PHE A 84 4.54 -4.01 -17.68
C PHE A 84 3.26 -4.79 -18.07
N GLY A 85 2.20 -4.72 -17.25
CA GLY A 85 0.90 -5.32 -17.57
C GLY A 85 0.31 -4.79 -18.87
N TYR A 86 0.36 -3.47 -19.08
CA TYR A 86 -0.06 -2.86 -20.33
C TYR A 86 0.76 -3.36 -21.54
N LEU A 87 2.08 -3.44 -21.40
CA LEU A 87 2.97 -3.96 -22.47
C LEU A 87 2.61 -5.40 -22.83
N CYS A 88 2.16 -6.22 -21.87
CA CYS A 88 1.74 -7.60 -22.13
C CYS A 88 0.49 -7.70 -23.01
N THR A 89 -0.31 -6.63 -23.12
CA THR A 89 -1.49 -6.60 -24.01
C THR A 89 -1.16 -6.30 -25.46
N LEU A 90 0.07 -5.84 -25.75
CA LEU A 90 0.48 -5.47 -27.10
C LEU A 90 0.78 -6.71 -27.94
N PRO A 91 0.11 -6.90 -29.11
CA PRO A 91 0.28 -8.09 -29.95
C PRO A 91 1.72 -8.36 -30.37
N GLN A 92 2.51 -7.29 -30.52
CA GLN A 92 3.92 -7.38 -30.93
C GLN A 92 4.80 -8.03 -29.84
N LEU A 93 4.39 -7.96 -28.58
CA LEU A 93 5.15 -8.43 -27.42
C LEU A 93 4.62 -9.77 -26.87
N GLN A 94 3.42 -10.19 -27.27
CA GLN A 94 2.79 -11.43 -26.79
C GLN A 94 3.59 -12.71 -27.13
N ASN A 95 4.43 -12.67 -28.16
CA ASN A 95 5.28 -13.81 -28.54
C ASN A 95 6.56 -13.93 -27.69
N ILE A 96 6.77 -13.04 -26.72
CA ILE A 96 7.94 -13.06 -25.85
C ILE A 96 7.58 -13.88 -24.60
N PRO A 97 8.30 -14.97 -24.27
CA PRO A 97 7.93 -15.88 -23.19
C PRO A 97 7.78 -15.25 -21.80
N VAL A 98 8.47 -14.12 -21.53
CA VAL A 98 8.37 -13.38 -20.26
C VAL A 98 7.01 -12.69 -20.15
N PHE A 99 6.54 -12.06 -21.22
CA PHE A 99 5.24 -11.39 -21.24
C PHE A 99 4.10 -12.41 -21.27
N ASP A 100 4.27 -13.48 -22.05
CA ASP A 100 3.33 -14.58 -22.14
C ASP A 100 3.14 -15.31 -20.81
N SER A 101 4.23 -15.68 -20.14
CA SER A 101 4.18 -16.47 -18.90
C SER A 101 3.62 -15.74 -17.70
N LEU A 102 3.76 -14.40 -17.64
CA LEU A 102 3.20 -13.60 -16.56
C LEU A 102 1.71 -13.32 -16.75
N PHE A 103 1.26 -13.13 -18.00
CA PHE A 103 -0.02 -12.48 -18.27
C PHE A 103 -0.71 -12.88 -19.55
N ILE A 104 -0.72 -14.14 -19.91
CA ILE A 104 -1.61 -14.50 -21.01
C ILE A 104 -3.04 -14.21 -20.61
N ALA A 105 -3.57 -13.17 -21.25
CA ALA A 105 -4.98 -12.84 -21.25
C ALA A 105 -5.80 -13.86 -22.08
N ASP A 106 -5.32 -15.07 -22.25
CA ASP A 106 -6.15 -16.08 -22.85
C ASP A 106 -7.06 -16.65 -21.77
N SER A 107 -8.35 -16.35 -21.92
CA SER A 107 -9.43 -16.82 -21.06
C SER A 107 -9.48 -18.35 -20.93
N SER A 108 -8.69 -19.08 -21.70
CA SER A 108 -8.55 -20.53 -21.62
C SER A 108 -7.47 -21.02 -20.63
N SER A 109 -6.53 -20.16 -20.20
CA SER A 109 -5.52 -20.51 -19.20
C SER A 109 -5.75 -19.80 -17.87
N ALA A 110 -6.76 -20.27 -17.14
CA ALA A 110 -7.04 -19.89 -15.74
C ALA A 110 -5.82 -20.01 -14.80
N LEU A 111 -4.74 -20.65 -15.25
CA LEU A 111 -3.51 -20.87 -14.52
C LEU A 111 -2.65 -19.59 -14.37
N ASN A 112 -2.60 -18.70 -15.36
CA ASN A 112 -1.70 -17.54 -15.30
C ASN A 112 -2.25 -16.42 -14.43
N GLY A 113 -3.55 -16.12 -14.50
CA GLY A 113 -4.22 -15.23 -13.55
C GLY A 113 -4.17 -15.75 -12.11
N TYR A 114 -4.17 -17.07 -11.94
CA TYR A 114 -4.09 -17.74 -10.65
C TYR A 114 -2.71 -17.54 -9.97
N TYR A 115 -1.60 -17.69 -10.70
CA TYR A 115 -0.26 -17.47 -10.14
C TYR A 115 -0.03 -16.02 -9.72
N SER A 116 -0.45 -15.05 -10.52
CA SER A 116 -0.37 -13.63 -10.18
C SER A 116 -1.14 -13.34 -8.90
N LYS A 117 -2.34 -13.90 -8.75
CA LYS A 117 -3.20 -13.73 -7.57
C LYS A 117 -2.62 -14.39 -6.31
N ILE A 118 -1.98 -15.56 -6.43
CA ILE A 118 -1.28 -16.19 -5.30
C ILE A 118 -0.13 -15.29 -4.82
N ILE A 119 0.70 -14.78 -5.74
CA ILE A 119 1.83 -13.91 -5.40
C ILE A 119 1.34 -12.63 -4.74
N GLN A 120 0.28 -12.02 -5.28
CA GLN A 120 -0.37 -10.86 -4.70
C GLN A 120 -0.85 -11.13 -3.26
N ASN A 121 -1.58 -12.24 -3.04
CA ASN A 121 -2.11 -12.58 -1.72
C ASN A 121 -1.04 -12.94 -0.70
N VAL A 122 -0.01 -13.68 -1.10
CA VAL A 122 1.16 -13.95 -0.23
C VAL A 122 1.86 -12.64 0.14
N GLY A 123 2.09 -11.77 -0.85
CA GLY A 123 2.65 -10.45 -0.63
C GLY A 123 1.81 -9.62 0.34
N LEU A 124 0.49 -9.62 0.15
CA LEU A 124 -0.47 -8.94 1.01
C LEU A 124 -0.38 -9.39 2.47
N VAL A 125 -0.43 -10.69 2.72
CA VAL A 125 -0.37 -11.26 4.08
C VAL A 125 0.94 -10.90 4.76
N LEU A 126 2.08 -11.05 4.07
CA LEU A 126 3.38 -10.66 4.59
C LEU A 126 3.45 -9.18 4.93
N PHE A 127 2.97 -8.31 4.04
CA PHE A 127 2.96 -6.88 4.22
C PHE A 127 2.08 -6.44 5.39
N VAL A 128 0.80 -6.82 5.36
CA VAL A 128 -0.20 -6.35 6.34
C VAL A 128 0.11 -6.86 7.75
N THR A 129 0.49 -8.14 7.88
CA THR A 129 0.90 -8.72 9.18
C THR A 129 2.12 -7.99 9.74
N SER A 130 3.11 -7.69 8.89
CA SER A 130 4.29 -6.92 9.31
C SER A 130 3.94 -5.53 9.80
N VAL A 131 3.04 -4.83 9.09
CA VAL A 131 2.55 -3.50 9.48
C VAL A 131 1.87 -3.57 10.85
N GLY A 132 1.03 -4.60 11.11
CA GLY A 132 0.38 -4.80 12.39
C GLY A 132 1.37 -5.04 13.53
N PHE A 133 2.42 -5.85 13.33
CA PHE A 133 3.47 -6.05 14.34
C PHE A 133 4.27 -4.78 14.62
N ILE A 134 4.56 -3.95 13.61
CA ILE A 134 5.26 -2.66 13.81
C ILE A 134 4.39 -1.69 14.62
N ALA A 135 3.10 -1.63 14.31
CA ALA A 135 2.17 -0.69 14.90
C ALA A 135 1.66 -1.13 16.30
N GLY A 136 1.55 -2.45 16.53
CA GLY A 136 0.92 -3.06 17.70
C GLY A 136 1.44 -2.61 19.07
N PRO A 137 2.76 -2.54 19.32
CA PRO A 137 3.30 -2.14 20.62
C PRO A 137 2.83 -0.76 21.08
N ASN A 138 2.66 0.17 20.16
CA ASN A 138 2.28 1.55 20.44
C ASN A 138 0.77 1.80 20.34
N PHE A 139 0.04 0.95 19.61
CA PHE A 139 -1.39 1.12 19.37
C PHE A 139 -2.21 1.30 20.66
N PHE A 140 -2.20 0.29 21.53
CA PHE A 140 -3.00 0.31 22.74
C PHE A 140 -2.42 1.21 23.85
N LYS A 141 -1.09 1.46 23.85
CA LYS A 141 -0.48 2.42 24.79
C LYS A 141 -0.89 3.84 24.48
N ASN A 142 -0.85 4.22 23.21
CA ASN A 142 -1.25 5.54 22.75
C ASN A 142 -2.76 5.73 22.90
N LEU A 143 -3.53 4.65 22.77
CA LEU A 143 -4.96 4.65 23.05
C LEU A 143 -5.27 5.01 24.52
N LYS A 144 -4.39 4.70 25.48
CA LYS A 144 -4.60 5.00 26.92
C LYS A 144 -4.13 6.39 27.36
N LYS A 145 -3.04 6.91 26.80
CA LYS A 145 -2.37 8.10 27.35
C LYS A 145 -2.75 9.43 26.67
N ASN A 146 -2.97 9.42 25.34
CA ASN A 146 -3.38 10.59 24.56
C ASN A 146 -4.53 10.23 23.59
N ALA A 147 -5.34 9.28 23.99
CA ALA A 147 -6.30 8.59 23.14
C ALA A 147 -7.20 9.54 22.37
N THR A 148 -7.74 10.54 23.07
CA THR A 148 -8.77 11.39 22.49
C THR A 148 -8.27 12.20 21.30
N SER A 149 -7.07 12.79 21.41
CA SER A 149 -6.59 13.71 20.36
C SER A 149 -6.12 13.00 19.10
N TYR A 150 -5.27 11.97 19.22
CA TYR A 150 -4.71 11.27 18.04
C TYR A 150 -5.70 10.30 17.40
N VAL A 151 -6.53 9.63 18.21
CA VAL A 151 -7.63 8.77 17.72
C VAL A 151 -8.64 9.60 16.97
N LEU A 152 -9.10 10.71 17.58
CA LEU A 152 -10.05 11.61 16.96
C LEU A 152 -9.51 12.20 15.65
N LEU A 153 -8.23 12.59 15.64
CA LEU A 153 -7.60 13.14 14.45
C LEU A 153 -7.49 12.11 13.31
N GLY A 154 -7.03 10.88 13.62
CA GLY A 154 -6.99 9.80 12.65
C GLY A 154 -8.37 9.45 12.10
N ALA A 155 -9.37 9.36 12.99
CA ALA A 155 -10.75 9.10 12.59
C ALA A 155 -11.32 10.23 11.69
N LEU A 156 -11.11 11.49 12.04
CA LEU A 156 -11.59 12.62 11.25
C LEU A 156 -10.93 12.69 9.87
N ILE A 157 -9.64 12.39 9.77
CA ILE A 157 -8.95 12.36 8.48
C ILE A 157 -9.56 11.27 7.59
N ILE A 158 -9.73 10.06 8.10
CA ILE A 158 -10.31 8.95 7.31
C ILE A 158 -11.78 9.23 6.99
N LEU A 159 -12.58 9.64 7.96
CA LEU A 159 -14.00 9.93 7.74
C LEU A 159 -14.22 11.09 6.74
N SER A 160 -13.41 12.14 6.79
CA SER A 160 -13.50 13.23 5.82
C SER A 160 -13.12 12.77 4.41
N GLY A 161 -12.07 11.93 4.27
CA GLY A 161 -11.72 11.31 2.99
C GLY A 161 -12.83 10.39 2.47
N THR A 162 -13.36 9.54 3.34
CA THR A 162 -14.47 8.63 3.02
C THR A 162 -15.73 9.40 2.60
N LEU A 163 -16.06 10.49 3.28
CA LEU A 163 -17.21 11.33 2.91
C LEU A 163 -17.04 11.90 1.50
N VAL A 164 -15.85 12.41 1.17
CA VAL A 164 -15.56 12.86 -0.20
C VAL A 164 -15.69 11.72 -1.20
N ALA A 165 -15.21 10.53 -0.86
CA ALA A 165 -15.31 9.35 -1.71
C ALA A 165 -16.77 8.91 -1.94
N VAL A 166 -17.59 8.92 -0.90
CA VAL A 166 -19.03 8.62 -1.01
C VAL A 166 -19.72 9.64 -1.93
N VAL A 167 -19.45 10.93 -1.75
CA VAL A 167 -20.00 11.97 -2.64
C VAL A 167 -19.54 11.76 -4.08
N PHE A 168 -18.29 11.36 -4.27
CA PHE A 168 -17.73 11.10 -5.59
C PHE A 168 -18.34 9.86 -6.24
N ALA A 169 -18.62 8.81 -5.46
CA ALA A 169 -19.28 7.59 -5.92
C ALA A 169 -20.70 7.83 -6.43
N LEU A 170 -21.38 8.87 -5.95
CA LEU A 170 -22.73 9.25 -6.38
C LEU A 170 -22.76 9.96 -7.75
N ILE A 171 -21.60 10.35 -8.29
CA ILE A 171 -21.53 10.95 -9.63
C ILE A 171 -21.81 9.87 -10.68
N PRO A 172 -22.75 10.09 -11.60
CA PRO A 172 -23.08 9.12 -12.63
C PRO A 172 -21.85 8.65 -13.42
N GLY A 173 -21.64 7.34 -13.48
CA GLY A 173 -20.54 6.71 -14.22
C GLY A 173 -19.23 6.52 -13.43
N ILE A 174 -19.16 7.00 -12.18
CA ILE A 174 -17.96 6.80 -11.31
C ILE A 174 -18.08 5.50 -10.52
N GLY A 175 -19.17 5.32 -9.77
CA GLY A 175 -19.39 4.14 -8.95
C GLY A 175 -18.53 4.04 -7.67
N PRO A 176 -18.94 3.17 -6.73
CA PRO A 176 -18.26 3.00 -5.46
C PRO A 176 -16.88 2.34 -5.60
N GLU A 177 -16.71 1.40 -6.53
CA GLU A 177 -15.46 0.67 -6.76
C GLU A 177 -14.34 1.63 -7.20
N PHE A 178 -14.58 2.45 -8.22
CA PHE A 178 -13.60 3.42 -8.69
C PHE A 178 -13.26 4.44 -7.61
N SER A 179 -14.28 4.92 -6.89
CA SER A 179 -14.13 5.90 -5.82
C SER A 179 -13.35 5.33 -4.61
N ALA A 180 -13.57 4.06 -4.24
CA ALA A 180 -12.80 3.37 -3.20
C ALA A 180 -11.32 3.19 -3.61
N GLY A 181 -11.07 2.91 -4.89
CA GLY A 181 -9.73 2.91 -5.45
C GLY A 181 -9.05 4.27 -5.31
N ILE A 182 -9.73 5.35 -5.71
CA ILE A 182 -9.23 6.73 -5.57
C ILE A 182 -8.95 7.07 -4.11
N LEU A 183 -9.87 6.76 -3.19
CA LEU A 183 -9.72 7.01 -1.76
C LEU A 183 -8.46 6.34 -1.21
N SER A 184 -8.30 5.05 -1.48
CA SER A 184 -7.15 4.28 -1.02
C SER A 184 -5.84 4.81 -1.60
N GLY A 185 -5.84 5.22 -2.87
CA GLY A 185 -4.69 5.85 -3.53
C GLY A 185 -4.36 7.22 -2.94
N ALA A 186 -5.34 8.10 -2.78
CA ALA A 186 -5.18 9.45 -2.24
C ALA A 186 -4.66 9.46 -0.80
N LEU A 187 -5.11 8.49 0.02
CA LEU A 187 -4.63 8.27 1.38
C LEU A 187 -3.36 7.42 1.44
N THR A 188 -2.81 7.01 0.31
CA THR A 188 -1.62 6.15 0.18
C THR A 188 -1.74 4.83 0.96
N SER A 189 -2.97 4.31 1.10
CA SER A 189 -3.29 3.14 1.92
C SER A 189 -3.37 1.86 1.10
N THR A 190 -2.30 1.07 1.11
CA THR A 190 -2.31 -0.27 0.52
C THR A 190 -3.28 -1.23 1.23
N PRO A 191 -3.43 -1.24 2.56
CA PRO A 191 -4.45 -2.06 3.22
C PRO A 191 -5.88 -1.65 2.86
N GLY A 192 -6.17 -0.36 2.69
CA GLY A 192 -7.46 0.12 2.20
C GLY A 192 -7.74 -0.36 0.78
N PHE A 193 -6.74 -0.30 -0.09
CA PHE A 193 -6.83 -0.80 -1.46
C PHE A 193 -7.11 -2.30 -1.50
N SER A 194 -6.33 -3.10 -0.77
CA SER A 194 -6.54 -4.56 -0.74
C SER A 194 -7.91 -4.95 -0.16
N SER A 195 -8.38 -4.24 0.86
CA SER A 195 -9.71 -4.46 1.43
C SER A 195 -10.84 -4.13 0.44
N ALA A 196 -10.66 -3.08 -0.37
CA ALA A 196 -11.61 -2.77 -1.46
C ALA A 196 -11.64 -3.89 -2.51
N LEU A 197 -10.46 -4.42 -2.91
CA LEU A 197 -10.38 -5.54 -3.84
C LEU A 197 -11.09 -6.78 -3.29
N GLU A 198 -10.80 -7.18 -2.04
CA GLU A 198 -11.42 -8.32 -1.37
C GLU A 198 -12.94 -8.16 -1.26
N ALA A 199 -13.42 -6.97 -0.89
CA ALA A 199 -14.85 -6.68 -0.79
C ALA A 199 -15.55 -6.81 -2.16
N SER A 200 -14.97 -6.25 -3.21
CA SER A 200 -15.49 -6.33 -4.58
C SER A 200 -15.55 -7.77 -5.09
N GLU A 201 -14.48 -8.55 -4.86
CA GLU A 201 -14.45 -9.97 -5.20
C GLU A 201 -15.53 -10.77 -4.46
N SER A 202 -15.76 -10.47 -3.17
CA SER A 202 -16.76 -11.18 -2.35
C SER A 202 -18.19 -11.03 -2.83
N ILE A 203 -18.50 -9.92 -3.52
CA ILE A 203 -19.81 -9.64 -4.13
C ILE A 203 -19.84 -9.95 -5.63
N GLY A 204 -18.76 -10.53 -6.18
CA GLY A 204 -18.66 -10.93 -7.59
C GLY A 204 -18.43 -9.80 -8.59
N HIS A 205 -17.97 -8.64 -8.12
CA HIS A 205 -17.66 -7.48 -8.97
C HIS A 205 -16.22 -7.48 -9.45
N ALA A 206 -15.95 -6.75 -10.54
CA ALA A 206 -14.62 -6.62 -11.12
C ALA A 206 -13.72 -5.71 -10.27
N THR A 207 -12.47 -6.12 -10.07
CA THR A 207 -11.48 -5.39 -9.25
C THR A 207 -10.63 -4.39 -10.05
N ASP A 208 -10.68 -4.48 -11.38
CA ASP A 208 -9.81 -3.71 -12.28
C ASP A 208 -10.07 -2.21 -12.20
N ILE A 209 -11.33 -1.82 -12.04
CA ILE A 209 -11.74 -0.43 -11.92
C ILE A 209 -11.24 0.20 -10.60
N ILE A 210 -11.16 -0.59 -9.52
CA ILE A 210 -10.58 -0.17 -8.24
C ILE A 210 -9.09 0.09 -8.44
N THR A 211 -8.40 -0.82 -9.14
CA THR A 211 -6.98 -0.72 -9.42
C THR A 211 -6.67 0.51 -10.28
N LEU A 212 -7.53 0.82 -11.26
CA LEU A 212 -7.43 2.03 -12.05
C LEU A 212 -7.54 3.29 -11.18
N GLY A 213 -8.54 3.37 -10.30
CA GLY A 213 -8.72 4.48 -9.37
C GLY A 213 -7.51 4.67 -8.47
N TYR A 214 -7.00 3.59 -7.89
CA TYR A 214 -5.80 3.60 -7.06
C TYR A 214 -4.57 4.09 -7.83
N ALA A 215 -4.34 3.57 -9.04
CA ALA A 215 -3.20 3.93 -9.88
C ALA A 215 -3.16 5.43 -10.22
N ILE A 216 -4.32 6.02 -10.52
CA ILE A 216 -4.44 7.44 -10.85
C ILE A 216 -4.22 8.31 -9.60
N ALA A 217 -4.79 7.95 -8.46
CA ALA A 217 -4.79 8.77 -7.25
C ALA A 217 -3.51 8.65 -6.41
N TYR A 218 -2.84 7.50 -6.41
CA TYR A 218 -1.69 7.24 -5.54
C TYR A 218 -0.52 8.21 -5.71
N PRO A 219 -0.10 8.60 -6.94
CA PRO A 219 0.95 9.60 -7.11
C PRO A 219 0.57 10.96 -6.49
N PHE A 220 -0.71 11.35 -6.58
CA PHE A 220 -1.22 12.56 -5.94
C PHE A 220 -1.15 12.48 -4.41
N GLY A 221 -1.55 11.34 -3.85
CA GLY A 221 -1.44 11.08 -2.41
C GLY A 221 -0.02 11.28 -1.92
N VAL A 222 0.95 10.62 -2.55
CA VAL A 222 2.37 10.71 -2.16
C VAL A 222 2.89 12.15 -2.29
N ILE A 223 2.71 12.76 -3.46
CA ILE A 223 3.21 14.12 -3.74
C ILE A 223 2.51 15.14 -2.86
N GLY A 224 1.18 15.04 -2.72
CA GLY A 224 0.36 15.97 -1.96
C GLY A 224 0.75 16.01 -0.49
N VAL A 225 0.87 14.85 0.16
CA VAL A 225 1.23 14.78 1.59
C VAL A 225 2.67 15.27 1.81
N VAL A 226 3.60 14.90 0.93
CA VAL A 226 5.00 15.37 1.00
C VAL A 226 5.10 16.88 0.83
N LEU A 227 4.40 17.46 -0.15
CA LEU A 227 4.36 18.90 -0.34
C LEU A 227 3.71 19.61 0.85
N PHE A 228 2.63 19.08 1.39
CA PHE A 228 1.96 19.63 2.57
C PHE A 228 2.92 19.75 3.75
N VAL A 229 3.64 18.67 4.05
CA VAL A 229 4.61 18.62 5.16
C VAL A 229 5.77 19.61 4.97
N GLN A 230 6.22 19.83 3.73
CA GLN A 230 7.30 20.77 3.44
C GLN A 230 6.84 22.23 3.40
N LEU A 231 5.63 22.49 2.94
CA LEU A 231 5.11 23.83 2.73
C LEU A 231 4.52 24.43 4.00
N MET A 232 3.81 23.64 4.82
CA MET A 232 3.12 24.15 6.01
C MET A 232 4.04 24.88 7.00
N PRO A 233 5.24 24.39 7.37
CA PRO A 233 6.14 25.12 8.23
C PRO A 233 6.58 26.47 7.63
N LYS A 234 6.79 26.52 6.31
CA LYS A 234 7.18 27.74 5.59
C LYS A 234 6.03 28.75 5.51
N LEU A 235 4.81 28.30 5.19
CA LEU A 235 3.62 29.14 5.09
C LEU A 235 3.28 29.78 6.44
N LEU A 236 3.47 29.03 7.53
CA LEU A 236 3.22 29.51 8.89
C LEU A 236 4.40 30.27 9.49
N LYS A 237 5.51 30.41 8.76
CA LYS A 237 6.76 31.02 9.25
C LYS A 237 7.16 30.46 10.63
N ALA A 238 7.02 29.13 10.80
CA ALA A 238 7.23 28.48 12.08
C ALA A 238 8.72 28.40 12.44
N ASP A 239 9.01 28.67 13.71
CA ASP A 239 10.34 28.43 14.29
C ASP A 239 10.47 26.94 14.64
N LEU A 240 11.13 26.20 13.74
CA LEU A 240 11.33 24.76 13.91
C LEU A 240 12.23 24.40 15.11
N ALA A 241 13.06 25.34 15.61
CA ALA A 241 13.85 25.08 16.80
C ALA A 241 12.96 25.01 18.04
N LYS A 242 12.05 26.00 18.18
CA LYS A 242 11.06 26.06 19.25
C LYS A 242 10.07 24.89 19.19
N GLU A 243 9.61 24.53 17.99
CA GLU A 243 8.71 23.40 17.78
C GLU A 243 9.35 22.05 18.19
N ARG A 244 10.66 21.87 17.99
CA ARG A 244 11.40 20.68 18.45
C ARG A 244 11.47 20.57 19.97
N GLU A 245 11.61 21.67 20.68
CA GLU A 245 11.58 21.65 22.15
C GLU A 245 10.24 21.22 22.69
N LEU A 246 9.14 21.67 22.07
CA LEU A 246 7.77 21.25 22.43
C LEU A 246 7.54 19.76 22.19
N LEU A 247 8.17 19.15 21.18
CA LEU A 247 8.10 17.71 20.93
C LEU A 247 8.76 16.90 22.04
N LYS A 248 9.97 17.28 22.48
CA LYS A 248 10.72 16.56 23.53
C LYS A 248 9.97 16.47 24.84
N ALA A 249 9.19 17.49 25.18
CA ALA A 249 8.36 17.51 26.39
C ALA A 249 7.20 16.49 26.36
N GLY A 250 6.83 15.97 25.18
CA GLY A 250 5.72 15.05 24.97
C GLY A 250 6.08 13.56 24.76
N VAL A 251 7.37 13.24 24.60
CA VAL A 251 7.81 11.86 24.32
C VAL A 251 7.75 11.01 25.59
N ALA A 252 6.92 9.99 25.58
CA ALA A 252 6.82 9.04 26.70
C ALA A 252 7.98 8.04 26.65
N GLU A 253 8.55 7.73 27.83
CA GLU A 253 9.58 6.70 28.01
C GLU A 253 9.22 5.36 27.35
N GLN A 254 10.16 4.81 26.60
CA GLN A 254 10.04 3.46 26.02
C GLN A 254 9.99 2.45 27.16
N ALA A 255 9.01 1.57 27.15
CA ALA A 255 8.84 0.56 28.19
C ALA A 255 10.00 -0.44 28.17
N ALA A 256 10.57 -0.72 29.36
CA ALA A 256 11.60 -1.70 29.57
C ALA A 256 11.20 -3.09 29.03
N GLU A 257 12.14 -3.77 28.38
CA GLU A 257 11.93 -5.13 27.86
C GLU A 257 11.81 -6.13 29.02
N LYS A 258 10.75 -6.94 28.96
CA LYS A 258 10.64 -8.12 29.85
C LYS A 258 11.69 -9.14 29.44
N GLN A 259 12.67 -9.39 30.31
CA GLN A 259 13.70 -10.42 30.12
C GLN A 259 13.17 -11.80 30.55
N GLY A 260 13.66 -12.88 29.95
CA GLY A 260 13.43 -14.25 30.36
C GLY A 260 12.23 -14.97 29.71
N LEU A 261 11.78 -14.51 28.53
CA LEU A 261 10.74 -15.18 27.75
C LEU A 261 11.33 -16.27 26.84
N PHE A 262 10.62 -17.40 26.71
CA PHE A 262 10.98 -18.46 25.76
C PHE A 262 10.66 -18.01 24.34
N CYS A 263 11.69 -17.99 23.47
CA CYS A 263 11.52 -17.71 22.03
C CYS A 263 11.57 -19.04 21.26
N CYS A 264 10.54 -19.32 20.45
CA CYS A 264 10.48 -20.54 19.63
C CYS A 264 11.53 -20.54 18.51
N ASP A 265 11.82 -19.35 17.98
CA ASP A 265 12.80 -19.16 16.91
C ASP A 265 13.46 -17.78 17.00
N THR A 266 14.66 -17.66 16.41
CA THR A 266 15.48 -16.43 16.50
C THR A 266 14.93 -15.26 15.69
N PHE A 267 14.14 -15.53 14.65
CA PHE A 267 13.58 -14.52 13.75
C PHE A 267 12.17 -14.07 14.14
N GLY A 268 11.49 -14.88 14.97
CA GLY A 268 10.08 -14.66 15.34
C GLY A 268 9.10 -15.11 14.25
N LEU A 269 9.48 -16.10 13.43
CA LEU A 269 8.61 -16.64 12.36
C LEU A 269 7.41 -17.38 12.95
N THR A 270 7.58 -18.07 14.09
CA THR A 270 6.50 -18.78 14.78
C THR A 270 5.39 -17.82 15.21
N PRO A 271 5.64 -16.74 16.00
CA PRO A 271 4.59 -15.79 16.36
C PRO A 271 4.02 -15.07 15.12
N PHE A 272 4.81 -14.82 14.08
CA PHE A 272 4.33 -14.25 12.83
C PHE A 272 3.30 -15.17 12.17
N ALA A 273 3.63 -16.46 11.98
CA ALA A 273 2.74 -17.45 11.39
C ALA A 273 1.45 -17.65 12.21
N LEU A 274 1.56 -17.68 13.53
CA LEU A 274 0.39 -17.78 14.42
C LEU A 274 -0.54 -16.57 14.28
N ALA A 275 0.02 -15.36 14.17
CA ALA A 275 -0.78 -14.16 13.94
C ALA A 275 -1.48 -14.21 12.57
N VAL A 276 -0.81 -14.71 11.52
CA VAL A 276 -1.40 -14.92 10.20
C VAL A 276 -2.57 -15.91 10.29
N ILE A 277 -2.35 -17.09 10.88
CA ILE A 277 -3.40 -18.13 11.01
C ILE A 277 -4.61 -17.57 11.76
N ALA A 278 -4.38 -16.95 12.92
CA ALA A 278 -5.46 -16.36 13.70
C ALA A 278 -6.17 -15.22 12.95
N GLY A 279 -5.41 -14.44 12.17
CA GLY A 279 -5.95 -13.37 11.33
C GLY A 279 -6.81 -13.88 10.19
N LEU A 280 -6.37 -14.94 9.50
CA LEU A 280 -7.15 -15.57 8.43
C LEU A 280 -8.46 -16.15 8.97
N ILE A 281 -8.42 -16.83 10.14
CA ILE A 281 -9.62 -17.33 10.81
C ILE A 281 -10.57 -16.17 11.14
N LEU A 282 -10.06 -15.10 11.75
CA LEU A 282 -10.87 -13.92 12.06
C LEU A 282 -11.45 -13.26 10.81
N GLY A 283 -10.67 -13.21 9.74
CA GLY A 283 -11.07 -12.64 8.45
C GLY A 283 -12.19 -13.39 7.75
N CYS A 284 -12.30 -14.71 7.97
CA CYS A 284 -13.35 -15.55 7.39
C CYS A 284 -14.70 -15.45 8.11
N ILE A 285 -14.79 -14.71 9.23
CA ILE A 285 -16.05 -14.55 9.96
C ILE A 285 -16.94 -13.57 9.20
N ASN A 286 -18.06 -14.06 8.68
CA ASN A 286 -19.08 -13.26 7.99
C ASN A 286 -20.16 -12.82 8.98
N ILE A 287 -20.45 -11.54 9.03
CA ILE A 287 -21.50 -10.93 9.87
C ILE A 287 -22.57 -10.37 8.93
N PRO A 288 -23.81 -10.90 8.95
CA PRO A 288 -24.88 -10.36 8.12
C PRO A 288 -25.24 -8.93 8.57
N LEU A 289 -25.30 -8.00 7.62
CA LEU A 289 -25.60 -6.58 7.88
C LEU A 289 -27.10 -6.29 7.83
N THR A 290 -27.87 -7.18 7.24
CA THR A 290 -29.32 -7.00 7.05
C THR A 290 -30.11 -8.18 7.62
N GLY A 291 -31.42 -7.97 7.84
CA GLY A 291 -32.33 -9.01 8.29
C GLY A 291 -32.52 -10.19 7.31
N ALA A 292 -31.95 -10.10 6.09
CA ALA A 292 -31.94 -11.17 5.11
C ALA A 292 -30.94 -12.31 5.45
N GLY A 293 -30.23 -12.21 6.57
CA GLY A 293 -29.22 -13.18 7.00
C GLY A 293 -28.06 -13.28 6.01
N TYR A 294 -27.53 -14.49 5.81
CA TYR A 294 -26.37 -14.73 4.93
C TYR A 294 -26.70 -14.65 3.42
N SER A 295 -27.96 -14.47 3.04
CA SER A 295 -28.37 -14.24 1.64
C SER A 295 -28.30 -12.74 1.24
N GLY A 296 -28.09 -11.86 2.23
CA GLY A 296 -27.90 -10.42 2.03
C GLY A 296 -26.44 -9.99 2.12
N PRO A 297 -26.17 -8.69 2.09
CA PRO A 297 -24.83 -8.17 2.24
C PRO A 297 -24.25 -8.56 3.60
N CYS A 298 -23.08 -9.20 3.58
CA CYS A 298 -22.34 -9.63 4.75
C CYS A 298 -21.06 -8.82 4.89
N PHE A 299 -20.74 -8.45 6.11
CA PHE A 299 -19.46 -7.86 6.44
C PHE A 299 -18.49 -8.95 6.90
N SER A 300 -17.30 -8.99 6.32
CA SER A 300 -16.17 -9.77 6.81
C SER A 300 -14.92 -8.90 6.84
N LEU A 301 -14.02 -9.17 7.76
CA LEU A 301 -12.75 -8.43 7.79
C LEU A 301 -11.83 -8.79 6.61
N GLY A 302 -12.10 -9.91 5.95
CA GLY A 302 -11.25 -10.43 4.88
C GLY A 302 -9.83 -10.78 5.34
N THR A 303 -9.01 -11.17 4.39
CA THR A 303 -7.59 -11.50 4.65
C THR A 303 -6.84 -10.30 5.20
N THR A 304 -7.08 -9.11 4.66
CA THR A 304 -6.41 -7.86 5.05
C THR A 304 -6.77 -7.44 6.48
N GLY A 305 -8.06 -7.29 6.75
CA GLY A 305 -8.52 -6.78 8.05
C GLY A 305 -8.23 -7.74 9.19
N GLY A 306 -8.48 -9.04 8.98
CA GLY A 306 -8.25 -10.07 9.98
C GLY A 306 -6.78 -10.17 10.38
N THR A 307 -5.86 -10.25 9.40
CA THR A 307 -4.41 -10.33 9.68
C THR A 307 -3.86 -9.05 10.28
N LEU A 308 -4.38 -7.87 9.89
CA LEU A 308 -4.01 -6.60 10.50
C LEU A 308 -4.38 -6.55 11.98
N ILE A 309 -5.63 -6.89 12.33
CA ILE A 309 -6.10 -6.83 13.70
C ILE A 309 -5.35 -7.83 14.58
N MET A 310 -5.19 -9.09 14.13
CA MET A 310 -4.50 -10.10 14.94
C MET A 310 -3.02 -9.78 15.13
N SER A 311 -2.34 -9.26 14.11
CA SER A 311 -0.94 -8.84 14.24
C SER A 311 -0.76 -7.59 15.10
N LEU A 312 -1.72 -6.65 15.13
CA LEU A 312 -1.77 -5.56 16.10
C LEU A 312 -1.89 -6.08 17.54
N ILE A 313 -2.77 -7.06 17.76
CA ILE A 313 -2.96 -7.68 19.09
C ILE A 313 -1.69 -8.43 19.53
N PHE A 314 -1.13 -9.29 18.68
CA PHE A 314 0.10 -10.04 18.96
C PHE A 314 1.28 -9.10 19.25
N GLY A 315 1.44 -8.06 18.41
CA GLY A 315 2.47 -7.03 18.61
C GLY A 315 2.30 -6.26 19.93
N HIS A 316 1.05 -6.00 20.34
CA HIS A 316 0.76 -5.35 21.63
C HIS A 316 1.04 -6.25 22.82
N LEU A 317 0.59 -7.50 22.78
CA LEU A 317 0.77 -8.45 23.87
C LEU A 317 2.25 -8.73 24.13
N GLY A 318 3.04 -8.88 23.06
CA GLY A 318 4.48 -9.15 23.12
C GLY A 318 4.85 -10.48 23.76
N SER A 319 3.96 -11.08 24.56
CA SER A 319 4.11 -12.42 25.18
C SER A 319 2.77 -12.98 25.63
N ILE A 320 2.64 -14.32 25.60
CA ILE A 320 1.55 -15.08 26.22
C ILE A 320 2.18 -16.03 27.23
N GLY A 321 1.95 -15.78 28.52
CA GLY A 321 2.60 -16.52 29.60
C GLY A 321 4.13 -16.43 29.52
N LYS A 322 4.80 -17.55 29.33
CA LYS A 322 6.26 -17.64 29.17
C LYS A 322 6.72 -17.57 27.73
N PHE A 323 5.81 -17.59 26.74
CA PHE A 323 6.14 -17.55 25.31
C PHE A 323 6.26 -16.11 24.80
N SER A 324 7.35 -15.81 24.11
CA SER A 324 7.54 -14.54 23.41
C SER A 324 6.75 -14.53 22.09
N LEU A 325 5.96 -13.49 21.89
CA LEU A 325 5.29 -13.20 20.61
C LEU A 325 6.04 -12.15 19.79
N LYS A 326 7.26 -11.80 20.19
CA LYS A 326 8.05 -10.78 19.51
C LYS A 326 8.57 -11.33 18.19
N VAL A 327 8.42 -10.53 17.14
CA VAL A 327 9.05 -10.75 15.85
C VAL A 327 10.25 -9.81 15.74
N GLY A 328 11.36 -10.27 15.21
CA GLY A 328 12.57 -9.47 15.06
C GLY A 328 12.31 -8.23 14.20
N ASN A 329 12.76 -7.05 14.65
CA ASN A 329 12.59 -5.79 13.89
C ASN A 329 13.14 -5.87 12.45
N GLY A 330 14.23 -6.59 12.23
CA GLY A 330 14.78 -6.86 10.89
C GLY A 330 13.82 -7.68 10.05
N THR A 331 13.29 -8.78 10.62
CA THR A 331 12.34 -9.68 9.95
C THR A 331 11.07 -8.94 9.51
N VAL A 332 10.49 -8.15 10.42
CA VAL A 332 9.26 -7.39 10.11
C VAL A 332 9.49 -6.36 9.01
N LYS A 333 10.62 -5.66 9.02
CA LYS A 333 10.96 -4.69 7.97
C LYS A 333 11.14 -5.35 6.62
N VAL A 334 11.86 -6.49 6.57
CA VAL A 334 12.06 -7.23 5.32
C VAL A 334 10.73 -7.76 4.78
N PHE A 335 9.90 -8.39 5.63
CA PHE A 335 8.60 -8.92 5.21
C PHE A 335 7.63 -7.82 4.77
N ARG A 336 7.68 -6.65 5.42
CA ARG A 336 6.89 -5.49 5.00
C ARG A 336 7.27 -5.05 3.59
N GLU A 337 8.54 -4.81 3.32
CA GLU A 337 9.01 -4.31 2.02
C GLU A 337 8.83 -5.37 0.92
N PHE A 338 9.22 -6.62 1.20
CA PHE A 338 9.11 -7.70 0.24
C PHE A 338 7.65 -8.06 -0.05
N GLY A 339 6.82 -8.13 0.99
CA GLY A 339 5.38 -8.37 0.85
C GLY A 339 4.68 -7.26 0.07
N LEU A 340 4.99 -5.99 0.38
CA LEU A 340 4.46 -4.85 -0.37
C LEU A 340 4.86 -4.90 -1.85
N MET A 341 6.11 -5.22 -2.13
CA MET A 341 6.62 -5.38 -3.49
C MET A 341 5.81 -6.43 -4.27
N LEU A 342 5.67 -7.65 -3.72
CA LEU A 342 4.93 -8.74 -4.36
C LEU A 342 3.45 -8.37 -4.58
N PHE A 343 2.81 -7.76 -3.58
CA PHE A 343 1.43 -7.30 -3.67
C PHE A 343 1.26 -6.26 -4.79
N LEU A 344 2.13 -5.25 -4.83
CA LEU A 344 2.05 -4.17 -5.83
C LEU A 344 2.34 -4.67 -7.24
N ILE A 345 3.22 -5.66 -7.40
CA ILE A 345 3.47 -6.29 -8.70
C ILE A 345 2.20 -7.02 -9.16
N GLY A 346 1.64 -7.90 -8.34
CA GLY A 346 0.43 -8.65 -8.70
C GLY A 346 -0.74 -7.72 -9.06
N ALA A 347 -1.06 -6.77 -8.17
CA ALA A 347 -2.14 -5.81 -8.39
C ALA A 347 -1.87 -4.87 -9.58
N GLY A 348 -0.63 -4.35 -9.68
CA GLY A 348 -0.27 -3.39 -10.73
C GLY A 348 -0.32 -4.00 -12.11
N VAL A 349 0.13 -5.24 -12.26
CA VAL A 349 0.11 -5.88 -13.57
C VAL A 349 -1.29 -6.28 -13.98
N SER A 350 -2.11 -6.84 -13.09
CA SER A 350 -3.54 -7.06 -13.39
C SER A 350 -4.22 -5.78 -13.83
N GLY A 351 -4.00 -4.67 -13.10
CA GLY A 351 -4.53 -3.37 -13.46
C GLY A 351 -4.00 -2.84 -14.80
N GLY A 352 -2.74 -3.12 -15.13
CA GLY A 352 -2.14 -2.73 -16.40
C GLY A 352 -2.74 -3.45 -17.61
N VAL A 353 -3.00 -4.75 -17.46
CA VAL A 353 -3.66 -5.58 -18.50
C VAL A 353 -5.06 -5.06 -18.81
N SER A 354 -5.83 -4.71 -17.78
CA SER A 354 -7.22 -4.25 -17.93
C SER A 354 -7.36 -2.74 -18.15
N LEU A 355 -6.28 -1.95 -18.03
CA LEU A 355 -6.31 -0.49 -18.08
C LEU A 355 -7.10 0.08 -19.27
N VAL A 356 -6.74 -0.35 -20.49
CA VAL A 356 -7.36 0.16 -21.73
C VAL A 356 -8.81 -0.30 -21.85
N SER A 357 -9.08 -1.56 -21.47
CA SER A 357 -10.44 -2.12 -21.54
C SER A 357 -11.37 -1.43 -20.53
N GLU A 358 -10.90 -1.13 -19.33
CA GLU A 358 -11.71 -0.45 -18.31
C GLU A 358 -12.01 1.00 -18.68
N ILE A 359 -11.03 1.73 -19.24
CA ILE A 359 -11.28 3.07 -19.79
C ILE A 359 -12.30 3.00 -20.94
N GLY A 360 -12.20 1.99 -21.80
CA GLY A 360 -13.12 1.79 -22.94
C GLY A 360 -14.54 1.36 -22.52
N LYS A 361 -14.71 0.58 -21.46
CA LYS A 361 -16.00 0.17 -20.92
C LYS A 361 -16.70 1.25 -20.09
N SER A 362 -15.92 2.21 -19.55
CA SER A 362 -16.50 3.28 -18.76
C SER A 362 -17.44 4.13 -19.59
N SER A 363 -18.63 4.43 -19.05
CA SER A 363 -19.58 5.36 -19.65
C SER A 363 -19.00 6.78 -19.83
N LEU A 364 -17.96 7.11 -19.08
CA LEU A 364 -17.23 8.38 -19.12
C LEU A 364 -16.06 8.35 -20.11
N GLY A 365 -15.71 7.18 -20.67
CA GLY A 365 -14.55 7.04 -21.55
C GLY A 365 -13.28 7.60 -20.91
N GLY A 366 -12.49 8.34 -21.68
CA GLY A 366 -11.25 8.98 -21.18
C GLY A 366 -11.46 10.01 -20.06
N MET A 367 -12.68 10.53 -19.87
CA MET A 367 -13.01 11.45 -18.78
C MET A 367 -12.89 10.80 -17.39
N ILE A 368 -12.94 9.48 -17.28
CA ILE A 368 -12.74 8.77 -16.01
C ILE A 368 -11.37 9.09 -15.41
N VAL A 369 -10.35 9.27 -16.24
CA VAL A 369 -9.01 9.65 -15.80
C VAL A 369 -9.02 11.07 -15.21
N VAL A 370 -9.73 12.02 -15.83
CA VAL A 370 -9.86 13.39 -15.32
C VAL A 370 -10.59 13.39 -13.96
N TYR A 371 -11.68 12.65 -13.86
CA TYR A 371 -12.38 12.48 -12.57
C TYR A 371 -11.50 11.79 -11.53
N GLY A 372 -10.71 10.78 -11.92
CA GLY A 372 -9.74 10.14 -11.04
C GLY A 372 -8.68 11.11 -10.50
N LEU A 373 -8.16 12.01 -11.34
CA LEU A 373 -7.22 13.06 -10.95
C LEU A 373 -7.86 14.08 -10.00
N LEU A 374 -9.06 14.56 -10.31
CA LEU A 374 -9.80 15.52 -9.47
C LEU A 374 -10.20 14.89 -8.14
N GLY A 375 -10.70 13.65 -8.16
CA GLY A 375 -11.03 12.88 -6.96
C GLY A 375 -9.80 12.62 -6.10
N GLY A 376 -8.69 12.20 -6.71
CA GLY A 376 -7.41 12.00 -6.04
C GLY A 376 -6.91 13.27 -5.36
N ALA A 377 -6.97 14.42 -6.04
CA ALA A 377 -6.62 15.71 -5.47
C ALA A 377 -7.55 16.09 -4.30
N ALA A 378 -8.87 15.96 -4.46
CA ALA A 378 -9.85 16.29 -3.44
C ALA A 378 -9.70 15.40 -2.20
N MET A 379 -9.61 14.06 -2.40
CA MET A 379 -9.46 13.09 -1.31
C MET A 379 -8.07 13.13 -0.65
N THR A 380 -7.08 13.80 -1.24
CA THR A 380 -5.79 14.09 -0.60
C THR A 380 -5.84 15.40 0.18
N ILE A 381 -6.31 16.48 -0.43
CA ILE A 381 -6.23 17.82 0.14
C ILE A 381 -7.26 18.03 1.27
N ILE A 382 -8.51 17.60 1.07
CA ILE A 382 -9.58 17.84 2.04
C ILE A 382 -9.29 17.19 3.40
N PRO A 383 -8.91 15.90 3.49
CA PRO A 383 -8.57 15.29 4.76
C PRO A 383 -7.37 15.93 5.46
N MET A 384 -6.36 16.35 4.71
CA MET A 384 -5.21 17.05 5.28
C MET A 384 -5.57 18.41 5.86
N VAL A 385 -6.40 19.19 5.15
CA VAL A 385 -6.85 20.50 5.61
C VAL A 385 -7.75 20.35 6.84
N VAL A 386 -8.73 19.43 6.80
CA VAL A 386 -9.60 19.15 7.95
C VAL A 386 -8.77 18.70 9.15
N GLY A 387 -7.86 17.73 8.94
CA GLY A 387 -6.96 17.25 9.98
C GLY A 387 -6.11 18.37 10.57
N PHE A 388 -5.57 19.25 9.72
CA PHE A 388 -4.75 20.38 10.18
C PHE A 388 -5.55 21.41 10.99
N LEU A 389 -6.73 21.77 10.52
CA LEU A 389 -7.60 22.73 11.24
C LEU A 389 -8.00 22.16 12.61
N VAL A 390 -8.38 20.88 12.67
CA VAL A 390 -8.74 20.23 13.94
C VAL A 390 -7.52 20.11 14.86
N ALA A 391 -6.36 19.67 14.34
CA ALA A 391 -5.13 19.56 15.14
C ALA A 391 -4.72 20.90 15.75
N LYS A 392 -4.77 21.97 14.97
CA LYS A 392 -4.33 23.31 15.39
C LYS A 392 -5.33 24.03 16.29
N TYR A 393 -6.61 24.09 15.90
CA TYR A 393 -7.60 24.93 16.58
C TYR A 393 -8.37 24.20 17.67
N LEU A 394 -8.71 22.91 17.47
CA LEU A 394 -9.49 22.14 18.42
C LEU A 394 -8.58 21.43 19.44
N LEU A 395 -7.56 20.73 18.94
CA LEU A 395 -6.67 19.91 19.78
C LEU A 395 -5.43 20.67 20.29
N LYS A 396 -5.18 21.86 19.75
CA LYS A 396 -4.07 22.75 20.10
C LYS A 396 -2.69 22.04 20.11
N LEU A 397 -2.50 21.13 19.19
CA LEU A 397 -1.24 20.41 19.02
C LEU A 397 -0.16 21.35 18.47
N SER A 398 1.11 21.12 18.85
CA SER A 398 2.24 21.79 18.22
C SER A 398 2.28 21.48 16.72
N LEU A 399 2.90 22.33 15.91
CA LEU A 399 2.92 22.16 14.46
C LEU A 399 3.53 20.82 14.06
N LEU A 400 4.65 20.43 14.63
CA LEU A 400 5.32 19.18 14.29
C LEU A 400 4.51 17.94 14.73
N ASN A 401 3.82 18.00 15.89
CA ASN A 401 2.88 16.95 16.29
C ASN A 401 1.68 16.85 15.32
N SER A 402 1.16 18.01 14.89
CA SER A 402 0.05 18.05 13.92
C SER A 402 0.45 17.44 12.59
N LEU A 403 1.62 17.80 12.05
CA LEU A 403 2.14 17.26 10.80
C LEU A 403 2.45 15.75 10.90
N GLY A 404 3.05 15.30 12.00
CA GLY A 404 3.28 13.89 12.25
C GLY A 404 1.98 13.08 12.28
N SER A 405 0.97 13.59 13.01
CA SER A 405 -0.34 12.93 13.10
C SER A 405 -1.09 12.92 11.77
N ILE A 406 -1.06 14.02 11.01
CA ILE A 406 -1.67 14.07 9.67
C ILE A 406 -0.99 13.07 8.74
N THR A 407 0.34 13.01 8.75
CA THR A 407 1.10 12.05 7.97
C THR A 407 0.72 10.60 8.33
N GLY A 408 0.49 10.34 9.62
CA GLY A 408 -0.01 9.05 10.12
C GLY A 408 -1.45 8.77 9.70
N GLY A 409 -2.33 9.77 9.79
CA GLY A 409 -3.73 9.70 9.35
C GLY A 409 -3.88 9.47 7.85
N MET A 410 -2.99 10.06 7.05
CA MET A 410 -2.90 9.83 5.60
C MET A 410 -2.16 8.52 5.24
N THR A 411 -1.77 7.72 6.22
CA THR A 411 -1.01 6.47 6.11
C THR A 411 0.26 6.56 5.25
N SER A 412 0.86 7.77 5.13
CA SER A 412 1.95 8.06 4.20
C SER A 412 3.34 7.91 4.82
N THR A 413 3.96 6.74 4.64
CA THR A 413 5.35 6.50 5.07
C THR A 413 6.38 7.38 4.33
N PRO A 414 6.27 7.66 3.01
CA PRO A 414 7.19 8.57 2.34
C PRO A 414 7.16 10.00 2.91
N ALA A 415 5.97 10.47 3.31
CA ALA A 415 5.83 11.79 3.90
C ALA A 415 6.43 11.86 5.32
N LEU A 416 6.39 10.76 6.09
CA LEU A 416 7.10 10.69 7.37
C LEU A 416 8.62 10.90 7.20
N GLY A 417 9.24 10.20 6.25
CA GLY A 417 10.66 10.39 5.95
C GLY A 417 10.99 11.84 5.57
N THR A 418 10.12 12.47 4.79
CA THR A 418 10.25 13.89 4.44
C THR A 418 10.07 14.81 5.64
N LEU A 419 9.12 14.49 6.53
CA LEU A 419 8.90 15.26 7.76
C LEU A 419 10.09 15.20 8.71
N ILE A 420 10.69 14.03 8.92
CA ILE A 420 11.92 13.83 9.69
C ILE A 420 13.03 14.72 9.14
N ASN A 421 13.24 14.70 7.82
CA ASN A 421 14.24 15.50 7.16
C ASN A 421 13.96 17.03 7.28
N THR A 422 12.70 17.44 7.21
CA THR A 422 12.27 18.85 7.32
C THR A 422 12.39 19.33 8.77
N ALA A 423 11.92 18.53 9.71
CA ALA A 423 11.95 18.82 11.14
C ALA A 423 13.36 18.66 11.74
N LYS A 424 14.27 17.92 11.09
CA LYS A 424 15.60 17.53 11.60
C LYS A 424 15.53 16.85 12.97
N THR A 425 14.52 16.02 13.19
CA THR A 425 14.34 15.20 14.40
C THR A 425 13.46 13.99 14.09
N ASP A 426 13.79 12.85 14.69
CA ASP A 426 13.00 11.62 14.58
C ASP A 426 11.78 11.62 15.52
N ASP A 427 11.69 12.57 16.46
CA ASP A 427 10.62 12.64 17.46
C ASP A 427 9.22 12.79 16.84
N VAL A 428 9.12 13.35 15.64
CA VAL A 428 7.86 13.45 14.87
C VAL A 428 7.24 12.09 14.56
N ALA A 429 8.05 11.03 14.55
CA ALA A 429 7.58 9.66 14.33
C ALA A 429 6.66 9.17 15.46
N ALA A 430 6.73 9.73 16.67
CA ALA A 430 5.86 9.38 17.77
C ALA A 430 4.40 9.79 17.49
N ALA A 431 4.17 10.99 16.96
CA ALA A 431 2.84 11.47 16.58
C ALA A 431 2.27 10.66 15.40
N TYR A 432 3.11 10.34 14.40
CA TYR A 432 2.78 9.43 13.31
C TYR A 432 2.34 8.06 13.83
N ALA A 433 3.16 7.43 14.68
CA ALA A 433 2.89 6.09 15.22
C ALA A 433 1.65 6.05 16.12
N SER A 434 1.21 7.20 16.65
CA SER A 434 -0.01 7.28 17.45
C SER A 434 -1.30 7.32 16.61
N THR A 435 -1.25 7.90 15.41
CA THR A 435 -2.41 8.09 14.54
C THR A 435 -2.51 6.99 13.47
N TYR A 436 -1.38 6.54 12.96
CA TYR A 436 -1.28 5.59 11.84
C TYR A 436 -2.07 4.28 12.02
N PRO A 437 -1.99 3.56 13.17
CA PRO A 437 -2.69 2.28 13.30
C PRO A 437 -4.21 2.43 13.29
N ILE A 438 -4.71 3.54 13.83
CA ILE A 438 -6.14 3.85 13.85
C ILE A 438 -6.62 4.14 12.44
N ALA A 439 -5.86 4.97 11.72
CA ALA A 439 -6.14 5.28 10.32
C ALA A 439 -6.16 4.01 9.46
N LEU A 440 -5.21 3.08 9.68
CA LEU A 440 -5.18 1.80 8.98
C LEU A 440 -6.43 0.95 9.19
N VAL A 441 -6.87 0.79 10.43
CA VAL A 441 -8.09 0.03 10.72
C VAL A 441 -9.30 0.71 10.08
N LEU A 442 -9.43 2.01 10.26
CA LEU A 442 -10.58 2.75 9.76
C LEU A 442 -10.65 2.79 8.23
N ILE A 443 -9.52 2.91 7.52
CA ILE A 443 -9.53 2.91 6.05
C ILE A 443 -9.88 1.54 5.49
N VAL A 444 -9.42 0.45 6.13
CA VAL A 444 -9.81 -0.92 5.76
C VAL A 444 -11.33 -1.08 5.89
N LEU A 445 -11.89 -0.67 7.04
CA LEU A 445 -13.34 -0.73 7.27
C LEU A 445 -14.12 0.18 6.31
N ALA A 446 -13.64 1.40 6.10
CA ALA A 446 -14.31 2.37 5.23
C ALA A 446 -14.34 1.89 3.77
N SER A 447 -13.22 1.40 3.24
CA SER A 447 -13.14 0.87 1.88
C SER A 447 -14.06 -0.33 1.69
N GLN A 448 -14.11 -1.24 2.65
CA GLN A 448 -14.96 -2.42 2.60
C GLN A 448 -16.44 -2.07 2.69
N LEU A 449 -16.83 -1.24 3.68
CA LEU A 449 -18.22 -0.84 3.85
C LEU A 449 -18.74 -0.05 2.64
N MET A 450 -17.90 0.80 2.07
CA MET A 450 -18.25 1.57 0.87
C MET A 450 -18.61 0.63 -0.30
N ILE A 451 -17.81 -0.40 -0.56
CA ILE A 451 -18.11 -1.40 -1.58
C ILE A 451 -19.34 -2.21 -1.18
N THR A 452 -19.39 -2.79 0.02
CA THR A 452 -20.46 -3.71 0.43
C THR A 452 -21.85 -3.05 0.49
N LEU A 453 -21.92 -1.75 0.80
CA LEU A 453 -23.20 -1.04 0.98
C LEU A 453 -23.65 -0.24 -0.24
N MET A 454 -22.73 0.12 -1.15
CA MET A 454 -23.04 1.03 -2.27
C MET A 454 -22.88 0.38 -3.65
N ALA A 455 -22.14 -0.74 -3.77
CA ALA A 455 -21.92 -1.46 -5.03
C ALA A 455 -23.05 -2.40 -5.45
#